data_004bc2b4ee134d362577eaf1f668b083
#
_entry.id   004bc2b4ee134d362577eaf1f668b083
#
_cell.length_a   1.000
_cell.length_b   1.000
_cell.length_c   1.000
_cell.angle_alpha   90.00
_cell.angle_beta   90.00
_cell.angle_gamma   90.00
#
_symmetry.space_group_name_H-M   'P 1'
#
loop_
_entity.id
_entity.type
_entity.pdbx_description
1 polymer ?
#
loop_
_entity_poly.entity_id
_entity_poly.type
_entity_poly.pdbx_seq_one_letter_code
_entity_poly.pdbx_strand_id
1 'polypeptide(L)'
;MVAVVGCSESNRPSTTPATTSATALPPPQPASNPAQRRLASDPAQWRLASDPAHLAGDLVADEEALRDPSSSEAVLMAAARRQQAAYRALGRHPEWDPIARPRIPPALLEIYDCNVDARRQLTTMSKDQGKDTLPVWRIDPPPPADELLGYYREAESVSGVGWTYQAAINLIETGFGRIAGVSTAGAQGPMQFLPSTFAAYGEGDILSPHDSIMAAGRYLAVNGFASDRDHALYRYNNSNQYVQAVNDYAAVLAADPAAFAGYHRWDVYYNTTAGDVVLPIGYSATAPIRVADYLATHPR
;
A
#
# COMPACT_ATOMS: atom_id res chain seq x y z
N MET A 1 10.68 2.26 7.59
CA MET A 1 11.16 2.47 8.98
C MET A 1 10.86 3.90 9.37
N VAL A 2 9.90 4.11 10.22
CA VAL A 2 9.34 5.44 10.48
C VAL A 2 9.08 5.67 11.97
N ALA A 3 9.46 6.79 12.53
CA ALA A 3 8.98 7.42 13.76
C ALA A 3 9.25 8.94 13.73
N VAL A 4 8.61 9.80 14.26
CA VAL A 4 7.51 10.34 14.99
C VAL A 4 7.86 11.75 15.55
N VAL A 5 6.87 12.61 15.74
CA VAL A 5 6.56 13.78 16.60
C VAL A 5 6.40 15.09 15.81
N GLY A 6 5.45 15.93 15.95
CA GLY A 6 4.27 16.12 16.78
C GLY A 6 3.99 17.61 17.04
N CYS A 7 2.71 17.96 17.29
CA CYS A 7 2.13 19.21 17.81
C CYS A 7 1.88 20.37 16.82
N SER A 8 0.84 21.14 16.93
CA SER A 8 -0.43 21.23 17.65
C SER A 8 -1.28 22.41 17.13
N GLU A 9 -2.61 22.30 17.24
CA GLU A 9 -3.67 23.31 17.43
C GLU A 9 -3.87 24.42 16.39
N SER A 10 -5.01 24.86 16.02
CA SER A 10 -6.39 24.88 16.50
C SER A 10 -7.24 25.74 15.55
N ASN A 11 -8.47 25.45 15.26
CA ASN A 11 -9.70 26.21 15.45
C ASN A 11 -10.82 25.92 14.45
N ARG A 12 -12.04 25.76 15.02
CA ARG A 12 -13.33 25.62 14.29
C ARG A 12 -13.87 26.97 13.84
N PRO A 13 -14.86 27.00 12.94
CA PRO A 13 -16.25 27.02 13.40
C PRO A 13 -17.25 26.12 12.61
N SER A 14 -18.37 25.87 13.31
CA SER A 14 -19.54 25.07 12.94
C SER A 14 -20.41 25.71 11.84
N THR A 15 -21.07 24.84 11.02
CA THR A 15 -22.37 25.16 10.41
C THR A 15 -23.22 23.90 10.29
N THR A 16 -24.51 24.04 10.55
CA THR A 16 -25.57 23.07 10.76
C THR A 16 -26.11 22.45 9.45
N PRO A 17 -26.78 21.28 9.48
CA PRO A 17 -27.03 20.46 8.29
C PRO A 17 -28.30 20.81 7.52
N ALA A 18 -28.26 20.60 6.21
CA ALA A 18 -29.44 20.54 5.35
C ALA A 18 -29.85 19.09 5.12
N THR A 19 -31.10 18.79 5.43
CA THR A 19 -31.74 17.48 5.24
C THR A 19 -32.04 17.27 3.76
N THR A 20 -31.48 16.21 3.16
CA THR A 20 -31.86 15.76 1.83
C THR A 20 -32.37 14.32 1.91
N SER A 21 -33.58 14.11 1.42
CA SER A 21 -34.29 12.81 1.39
C SER A 21 -33.48 11.76 0.59
N ALA A 22 -33.20 10.63 1.23
CA ALA A 22 -32.59 9.48 0.59
C ALA A 22 -33.62 8.75 -0.30
N THR A 23 -33.36 8.72 -1.60
CA THR A 23 -34.02 7.80 -2.53
C THR A 23 -33.42 6.40 -2.30
N ALA A 24 -34.26 5.43 -1.97
CA ALA A 24 -33.86 4.04 -1.73
C ALA A 24 -33.22 3.44 -2.99
N LEU A 25 -32.01 2.91 -2.87
CA LEU A 25 -31.34 2.11 -3.89
C LEU A 25 -32.10 0.78 -4.10
N PRO A 26 -32.18 0.25 -5.33
CA PRO A 26 -32.75 -1.05 -5.58
C PRO A 26 -31.92 -2.15 -4.88
N PRO A 27 -32.55 -3.29 -4.50
CA PRO A 27 -31.82 -4.38 -3.84
C PRO A 27 -30.73 -4.94 -4.76
N PRO A 28 -29.58 -5.36 -4.20
CA PRO A 28 -28.48 -5.91 -4.97
C PRO A 28 -28.95 -7.18 -5.71
N GLN A 29 -28.66 -7.24 -7.00
CA GLN A 29 -28.92 -8.44 -7.80
C GLN A 29 -28.03 -9.59 -7.27
N PRO A 30 -28.54 -10.83 -7.20
CA PRO A 30 -27.76 -11.96 -6.75
C PRO A 30 -26.57 -12.18 -7.71
N ALA A 31 -25.37 -12.23 -7.15
CA ALA A 31 -24.14 -12.50 -7.89
C ALA A 31 -24.29 -13.82 -8.68
N SER A 32 -24.12 -13.75 -10.00
CA SER A 32 -24.34 -14.86 -10.92
C SER A 32 -23.19 -15.90 -10.96
N ASN A 33 -22.02 -15.57 -10.35
CA ASN A 33 -20.83 -16.42 -10.37
C ASN A 33 -20.47 -16.90 -8.94
N PRO A 34 -20.14 -18.21 -8.74
CA PRO A 34 -19.68 -18.72 -7.44
C PRO A 34 -18.46 -17.98 -6.86
N ALA A 35 -17.54 -17.51 -7.71
CA ALA A 35 -16.42 -16.67 -7.29
C ALA A 35 -16.90 -15.33 -6.74
N GLN A 36 -17.85 -14.66 -7.41
CA GLN A 36 -18.44 -13.39 -6.95
C GLN A 36 -19.23 -13.55 -5.63
N ARG A 37 -19.85 -14.73 -5.40
CA ARG A 37 -20.51 -15.03 -4.12
C ARG A 37 -19.51 -15.17 -2.97
N ARG A 38 -18.34 -15.78 -3.21
CA ARG A 38 -17.25 -15.83 -2.20
C ARG A 38 -16.67 -14.44 -1.92
N LEU A 39 -16.57 -13.61 -2.94
CA LEU A 39 -16.03 -12.25 -2.85
C LEU A 39 -16.98 -11.29 -2.11
N ALA A 40 -18.29 -11.55 -2.11
CA ALA A 40 -19.30 -10.76 -1.40
C ALA A 40 -19.51 -11.17 0.07
N SER A 41 -18.77 -12.15 0.58
CA SER A 41 -18.83 -12.51 2.00
C SER A 41 -18.27 -11.37 2.88
N ASP A 42 -18.89 -11.21 4.06
CA ASP A 42 -18.56 -10.16 5.04
C ASP A 42 -17.03 -10.03 5.24
N PRO A 43 -16.45 -8.84 4.97
CA PRO A 43 -15.01 -8.61 5.16
C PRO A 43 -14.50 -8.94 6.57
N ALA A 44 -15.37 -8.91 7.59
CA ALA A 44 -15.02 -9.24 8.97
C ALA A 44 -14.90 -10.76 9.22
N GLN A 45 -15.31 -11.61 8.29
CA GLN A 45 -15.38 -13.06 8.47
C GLN A 45 -14.44 -13.85 7.55
N TRP A 46 -13.78 -13.21 6.57
CA TRP A 46 -12.89 -13.94 5.70
C TRP A 46 -11.57 -14.31 6.44
N ARG A 47 -11.11 -15.52 6.20
CA ARG A 47 -9.81 -15.99 6.66
C ARG A 47 -9.01 -16.46 5.45
N LEU A 48 -7.70 -16.17 5.45
CA LEU A 48 -6.80 -16.77 4.47
C LEU A 48 -6.84 -18.30 4.59
N ALA A 49 -6.85 -18.97 3.44
CA ALA A 49 -6.62 -20.39 3.42
C ALA A 49 -5.24 -20.70 4.02
N SER A 50 -5.17 -21.66 4.92
CA SER A 50 -3.91 -22.15 5.52
C SER A 50 -3.18 -23.14 4.63
N ASP A 51 -3.86 -23.69 3.64
CA ASP A 51 -3.30 -24.56 2.62
C ASP A 51 -2.86 -23.75 1.41
N PRO A 52 -1.59 -23.88 0.97
CA PRO A 52 -1.04 -23.07 -0.12
C PRO A 52 -1.70 -23.32 -1.49
N ALA A 53 -2.32 -24.47 -1.71
CA ALA A 53 -3.02 -24.74 -2.96
C ALA A 53 -4.35 -23.98 -3.05
N HIS A 54 -5.12 -23.94 -1.94
CA HIS A 54 -6.34 -23.15 -1.86
C HIS A 54 -6.02 -21.66 -1.86
N LEU A 55 -4.97 -21.24 -1.14
CA LEU A 55 -4.54 -19.83 -1.12
C LEU A 55 -4.20 -19.32 -2.53
N ALA A 56 -3.50 -20.12 -3.34
CA ALA A 56 -3.20 -19.76 -4.72
C ALA A 56 -4.46 -19.64 -5.58
N GLY A 57 -5.43 -20.55 -5.42
CA GLY A 57 -6.71 -20.49 -6.11
C GLY A 57 -7.55 -19.25 -5.72
N ASP A 58 -7.59 -18.92 -4.44
CA ASP A 58 -8.28 -17.73 -3.94
C ASP A 58 -7.59 -16.44 -4.46
N LEU A 59 -6.25 -16.42 -4.50
CA LEU A 59 -5.49 -15.30 -5.04
C LEU A 59 -5.78 -15.07 -6.53
N VAL A 60 -5.83 -16.14 -7.33
CA VAL A 60 -6.19 -16.04 -8.76
C VAL A 60 -7.58 -15.43 -8.93
N ALA A 61 -8.56 -15.89 -8.13
CA ALA A 61 -9.90 -15.34 -8.18
C ALA A 61 -9.95 -13.85 -7.77
N ASP A 62 -9.13 -13.43 -6.81
CA ASP A 62 -9.01 -12.03 -6.40
C ASP A 62 -8.35 -11.17 -7.49
N GLU A 63 -7.30 -11.68 -8.15
CA GLU A 63 -6.65 -11.02 -9.28
C GLU A 63 -7.61 -10.83 -10.48
N GLU A 64 -8.42 -11.84 -10.77
CA GLU A 64 -9.46 -11.77 -11.82
C GLU A 64 -10.54 -10.75 -11.45
N ALA A 65 -11.01 -10.76 -10.20
CA ALA A 65 -12.03 -9.82 -9.73
C ALA A 65 -11.57 -8.36 -9.77
N LEU A 66 -10.30 -8.10 -9.49
CA LEU A 66 -9.70 -6.76 -9.55
C LEU A 66 -9.59 -6.22 -10.99
N ARG A 67 -9.60 -7.10 -11.99
CA ARG A 67 -9.54 -6.76 -13.42
C ARG A 67 -10.91 -6.80 -14.10
N ASP A 68 -11.94 -7.30 -13.43
CA ASP A 68 -13.29 -7.34 -13.97
C ASP A 68 -13.97 -5.97 -13.85
N PRO A 69 -14.24 -5.26 -14.98
CA PRO A 69 -14.86 -3.95 -14.95
C PRO A 69 -16.31 -3.98 -14.42
N SER A 70 -16.91 -5.16 -14.29
CA SER A 70 -18.26 -5.35 -13.72
C SER A 70 -18.24 -5.52 -12.18
N SER A 71 -17.06 -5.65 -11.58
CA SER A 71 -16.92 -5.79 -10.13
C SER A 71 -17.38 -4.53 -9.40
N SER A 72 -18.25 -4.71 -8.40
CA SER A 72 -18.66 -3.61 -7.52
C SER A 72 -17.50 -3.17 -6.61
N GLU A 73 -17.54 -1.93 -6.10
CA GLU A 73 -16.52 -1.43 -5.17
C GLU A 73 -16.35 -2.33 -3.93
N ALA A 74 -17.41 -2.90 -3.42
CA ALA A 74 -17.36 -3.84 -2.30
C ALA A 74 -16.57 -5.12 -2.65
N VAL A 75 -16.72 -5.64 -3.87
CA VAL A 75 -15.96 -6.78 -4.38
C VAL A 75 -14.50 -6.41 -4.57
N LEU A 76 -14.22 -5.26 -5.21
CA LEU A 76 -12.86 -4.76 -5.43
C LEU A 76 -12.12 -4.55 -4.10
N MET A 77 -12.76 -3.95 -3.10
CA MET A 77 -12.16 -3.73 -1.78
C MET A 77 -11.87 -5.05 -1.07
N ALA A 78 -12.80 -6.01 -1.11
CA ALA A 78 -12.61 -7.31 -0.49
C ALA A 78 -11.50 -8.11 -1.19
N ALA A 79 -11.48 -8.11 -2.53
CA ALA A 79 -10.46 -8.79 -3.32
C ALA A 79 -9.07 -8.20 -3.07
N ALA A 80 -8.92 -6.87 -3.07
CA ALA A 80 -7.64 -6.21 -2.81
C ALA A 80 -7.07 -6.55 -1.42
N ARG A 81 -7.91 -6.58 -0.39
CA ARG A 81 -7.48 -6.95 0.97
C ARG A 81 -7.03 -8.40 1.07
N ARG A 82 -7.77 -9.33 0.46
CA ARG A 82 -7.37 -10.75 0.43
C ARG A 82 -6.11 -10.96 -0.41
N GLN A 83 -6.02 -10.34 -1.59
CA GLN A 83 -4.83 -10.32 -2.43
C GLN A 83 -3.60 -9.86 -1.63
N GLN A 84 -3.69 -8.72 -0.94
CA GLN A 84 -2.61 -8.20 -0.11
C GLN A 84 -2.18 -9.19 0.97
N ALA A 85 -3.15 -9.75 1.69
CA ALA A 85 -2.88 -10.72 2.76
C ALA A 85 -2.29 -12.02 2.20
N ALA A 86 -2.74 -12.48 1.03
CA ALA A 86 -2.19 -13.66 0.35
C ALA A 86 -0.74 -13.45 -0.07
N TYR A 87 -0.40 -12.33 -0.72
CA TYR A 87 0.99 -12.01 -1.06
C TYR A 87 1.88 -11.86 0.18
N ARG A 88 1.35 -11.31 1.28
CA ARG A 88 2.08 -11.25 2.55
C ARG A 88 2.35 -12.64 3.14
N ALA A 89 1.40 -13.57 3.06
CA ALA A 89 1.57 -14.94 3.50
C ALA A 89 2.60 -15.68 2.62
N LEU A 90 2.43 -15.64 1.30
CA LEU A 90 3.34 -16.27 0.33
C LEU A 90 4.77 -15.72 0.43
N GLY A 91 4.91 -14.42 0.66
CA GLY A 91 6.22 -13.81 0.90
C GLY A 91 6.94 -14.36 2.14
N ARG A 92 6.20 -14.77 3.18
CA ARG A 92 6.77 -15.33 4.42
C ARG A 92 7.02 -16.84 4.37
N HIS A 93 6.37 -17.53 3.44
CA HIS A 93 6.37 -18.98 3.33
C HIS A 93 6.96 -19.43 1.99
N PRO A 94 8.29 -19.23 1.75
CA PRO A 94 8.93 -19.66 0.50
C PRO A 94 8.83 -21.17 0.27
N GLU A 95 8.65 -21.96 1.32
CA GLU A 95 8.39 -23.40 1.24
C GLU A 95 7.06 -23.75 0.55
N TRP A 96 6.16 -22.78 0.37
CA TRP A 96 4.90 -22.96 -0.35
C TRP A 96 5.03 -22.81 -1.88
N ASP A 97 6.14 -22.27 -2.38
CA ASP A 97 6.34 -22.00 -3.81
C ASP A 97 6.13 -23.26 -4.70
N PRO A 98 6.65 -24.43 -4.34
CA PRO A 98 6.44 -25.62 -5.16
C PRO A 98 4.96 -26.04 -5.30
N ILE A 99 4.10 -25.57 -4.40
CA ILE A 99 2.67 -25.88 -4.39
C ILE A 99 1.85 -24.73 -4.99
N ALA A 100 2.11 -23.49 -4.59
CA ALA A 100 1.30 -22.34 -4.97
C ALA A 100 1.61 -21.88 -6.41
N ARG A 101 2.89 -21.64 -6.74
CA ARG A 101 3.30 -21.05 -8.02
C ARG A 101 2.83 -21.85 -9.25
N PRO A 102 2.87 -23.22 -9.31
CA PRO A 102 2.35 -23.97 -10.44
C PRO A 102 0.83 -23.84 -10.66
N ARG A 103 0.10 -23.28 -9.73
CA ARG A 103 -1.35 -23.05 -9.80
C ARG A 103 -1.73 -21.68 -10.36
N ILE A 104 -0.75 -20.81 -10.53
CA ILE A 104 -0.95 -19.48 -11.10
C ILE A 104 -1.01 -19.59 -12.62
N PRO A 105 -2.06 -19.09 -13.26
CA PRO A 105 -2.15 -19.03 -14.72
C PRO A 105 -0.97 -18.28 -15.34
N PRO A 106 -0.48 -18.67 -16.53
CA PRO A 106 0.66 -18.00 -17.18
C PRO A 106 0.50 -16.49 -17.33
N ALA A 107 -0.72 -16.01 -17.56
CA ALA A 107 -1.01 -14.57 -17.69
C ALA A 107 -0.81 -13.76 -16.40
N LEU A 108 -0.85 -14.41 -15.24
CA LEU A 108 -0.66 -13.78 -13.91
C LEU A 108 0.69 -14.12 -13.30
N LEU A 109 1.50 -14.96 -13.93
CA LEU A 109 2.69 -15.54 -13.31
C LEU A 109 3.75 -14.49 -13.00
N GLU A 110 4.01 -13.57 -13.91
CA GLU A 110 4.96 -12.46 -13.70
C GLU A 110 4.47 -11.52 -12.58
N ILE A 111 3.18 -11.19 -12.57
CA ILE A 111 2.54 -10.38 -11.53
C ILE A 111 2.69 -11.07 -10.16
N TYR A 112 2.44 -12.38 -10.11
CA TYR A 112 2.61 -13.19 -8.91
C TYR A 112 4.06 -13.17 -8.41
N ASP A 113 5.00 -13.49 -9.29
CA ASP A 113 6.42 -13.58 -8.96
C ASP A 113 6.95 -12.25 -8.41
N CYS A 114 6.67 -11.12 -9.08
CA CYS A 114 7.08 -9.78 -8.63
C CYS A 114 6.45 -9.41 -7.28
N ASN A 115 5.14 -9.65 -7.08
CA ASN A 115 4.50 -9.33 -5.80
C ASN A 115 5.06 -10.16 -4.65
N VAL A 116 5.29 -11.46 -4.87
CA VAL A 116 5.87 -12.36 -3.86
C VAL A 116 7.30 -11.94 -3.53
N ASP A 117 8.12 -11.62 -4.55
CA ASP A 117 9.50 -11.19 -4.30
C ASP A 117 9.54 -9.84 -3.58
N ALA A 118 8.79 -8.82 -4.04
CA ALA A 118 8.67 -7.55 -3.33
C ALA A 118 8.33 -7.73 -1.85
N ARG A 119 7.39 -8.64 -1.54
CA ARG A 119 7.02 -8.94 -0.15
C ARG A 119 8.15 -9.61 0.63
N ARG A 120 8.95 -10.48 0.00
CA ARG A 120 10.14 -11.11 0.59
C ARG A 120 11.22 -10.09 0.90
N GLN A 121 11.51 -9.21 -0.05
CA GLN A 121 12.49 -8.14 0.13
C GLN A 121 12.10 -7.22 1.29
N LEU A 122 10.88 -6.74 1.33
CA LEU A 122 10.38 -5.88 2.41
C LEU A 122 10.31 -6.61 3.77
N THR A 123 10.00 -7.91 3.78
CA THR A 123 10.04 -8.72 4.99
C THR A 123 11.48 -8.88 5.49
N THR A 124 12.43 -9.06 4.60
CA THR A 124 13.86 -9.15 4.94
C THR A 124 14.38 -7.84 5.53
N MET A 125 13.97 -6.68 4.99
CA MET A 125 14.29 -5.37 5.57
C MET A 125 13.74 -5.19 6.99
N SER A 126 12.59 -5.79 7.29
CA SER A 126 11.91 -5.66 8.59
C SER A 126 12.16 -6.82 9.53
N LYS A 127 12.95 -7.85 9.13
CA LYS A 127 13.38 -8.90 10.04
C LYS A 127 14.04 -8.26 11.27
N ASP A 128 13.83 -8.78 12.42
CA ASP A 128 14.34 -8.29 13.70
C ASP A 128 13.78 -6.92 14.16
N GLN A 129 12.78 -6.38 13.48
CA GLN A 129 12.16 -5.10 13.83
C GLN A 129 10.72 -5.22 14.36
N GLY A 130 10.24 -6.42 14.66
CA GLY A 130 8.96 -6.61 15.32
C GLY A 130 8.88 -5.76 16.60
N LYS A 131 7.85 -4.92 16.70
CA LYS A 131 7.70 -3.97 17.82
C LYS A 131 6.65 -4.47 18.80
N ASP A 132 6.87 -4.19 20.07
CA ASP A 132 5.90 -4.46 21.16
C ASP A 132 4.82 -3.38 21.26
N THR A 133 5.03 -2.26 20.54
CA THR A 133 4.11 -1.12 20.53
C THR A 133 3.76 -0.73 19.11
N LEU A 134 2.52 -0.29 18.94
CA LEU A 134 2.06 0.35 17.70
C LEU A 134 2.56 1.79 17.63
N PRO A 135 2.74 2.31 16.39
CA PRO A 135 3.33 3.62 16.18
C PRO A 135 2.36 4.76 16.50
N VAL A 136 2.94 5.91 16.79
CA VAL A 136 2.23 7.18 16.94
C VAL A 136 1.94 7.75 15.55
N TRP A 137 1.01 7.11 14.85
CA TRP A 137 0.58 7.48 13.50
C TRP A 137 -0.90 7.83 13.48
N ARG A 138 -1.29 8.51 12.41
CA ARG A 138 -2.67 8.57 11.95
C ARG A 138 -2.75 7.85 10.59
N ILE A 139 -3.78 7.04 10.42
CA ILE A 139 -4.06 6.37 9.14
C ILE A 139 -5.26 7.06 8.52
N ASP A 140 -5.00 7.80 7.46
CA ASP A 140 -5.99 8.57 6.72
C ASP A 140 -6.39 7.85 5.42
N PRO A 141 -7.55 8.17 4.82
CA PRO A 141 -7.82 7.80 3.45
C PRO A 141 -6.73 8.38 2.53
N PRO A 142 -6.25 7.63 1.53
CA PRO A 142 -5.31 8.19 0.55
C PRO A 142 -6.02 9.21 -0.33
N PRO A 143 -5.29 10.10 -1.01
CA PRO A 143 -5.85 10.89 -2.10
C PRO A 143 -6.51 9.99 -3.15
N PRO A 144 -7.50 10.48 -3.92
CA PRO A 144 -8.10 9.71 -5.01
C PRO A 144 -7.07 9.11 -5.97
N ALA A 145 -7.35 7.91 -6.48
CA ALA A 145 -6.41 7.18 -7.33
C ALA A 145 -6.07 7.92 -8.62
N ASP A 146 -7.05 8.55 -9.24
CA ASP A 146 -6.90 9.36 -10.46
C ASP A 146 -6.08 10.63 -10.21
N GLU A 147 -6.25 11.27 -9.06
CA GLU A 147 -5.46 12.42 -8.63
C GLU A 147 -3.98 12.04 -8.46
N LEU A 148 -3.69 10.94 -7.74
CA LEU A 148 -2.32 10.44 -7.59
C LEU A 148 -1.70 10.06 -8.94
N LEU A 149 -2.43 9.39 -9.83
CA LEU A 149 -1.96 9.08 -11.18
C LEU A 149 -1.64 10.36 -11.96
N GLY A 150 -2.43 11.41 -11.79
CA GLY A 150 -2.15 12.73 -12.36
C GLY A 150 -0.79 13.27 -11.89
N TYR A 151 -0.54 13.25 -10.60
CA TYR A 151 0.72 13.72 -10.01
C TYR A 151 1.94 12.89 -10.46
N TYR A 152 1.82 11.55 -10.51
CA TYR A 152 2.92 10.71 -11.00
C TYR A 152 3.24 10.98 -12.47
N ARG A 153 2.23 11.17 -13.33
CA ARG A 153 2.45 11.47 -14.74
C ARG A 153 3.00 12.87 -14.98
N GLU A 154 2.59 13.84 -14.19
CA GLU A 154 3.18 15.18 -14.20
C GLU A 154 4.67 15.09 -13.81
N ALA A 155 4.98 14.44 -12.71
CA ALA A 155 6.35 14.26 -12.25
C ALA A 155 7.20 13.46 -13.26
N GLU A 156 6.64 12.44 -13.93
CA GLU A 156 7.30 11.72 -15.04
C GLU A 156 7.64 12.67 -16.19
N SER A 157 6.69 13.54 -16.59
CA SER A 157 6.89 14.47 -17.70
C SER A 157 8.00 15.49 -17.45
N VAL A 158 8.18 15.88 -16.18
CA VAL A 158 9.19 16.87 -15.76
C VAL A 158 10.55 16.24 -15.48
N SER A 159 10.57 15.04 -14.89
CA SER A 159 11.79 14.41 -14.40
C SER A 159 12.35 13.31 -15.31
N GLY A 160 11.53 12.74 -16.20
CA GLY A 160 11.85 11.54 -16.96
C GLY A 160 11.82 10.24 -16.12
N VAL A 161 11.45 10.32 -14.83
CA VAL A 161 11.31 9.15 -13.96
C VAL A 161 9.93 8.56 -14.14
N GLY A 162 9.84 7.33 -14.65
CA GLY A 162 8.58 6.65 -14.95
C GLY A 162 7.59 6.65 -13.78
N TRP A 163 6.31 6.91 -14.05
CA TRP A 163 5.23 7.00 -13.08
C TRP A 163 5.13 5.76 -12.19
N THR A 164 5.43 4.59 -12.73
CA THR A 164 5.38 3.31 -12.02
C THR A 164 6.37 3.24 -10.87
N TYR A 165 7.55 3.82 -11.02
CA TYR A 165 8.56 3.90 -9.96
C TYR A 165 8.14 4.84 -8.84
N GLN A 166 7.56 5.98 -9.20
CA GLN A 166 7.07 6.94 -8.21
C GLN A 166 5.89 6.37 -7.42
N ALA A 167 4.97 5.68 -8.10
CA ALA A 167 3.87 4.97 -7.46
C ALA A 167 4.35 3.82 -6.55
N ALA A 168 5.34 3.03 -6.99
CA ALA A 168 5.94 1.96 -6.20
C ALA A 168 6.62 2.48 -4.93
N ILE A 169 7.36 3.59 -5.03
CA ILE A 169 7.95 4.28 -3.86
C ILE A 169 6.85 4.74 -2.91
N ASN A 170 5.84 5.44 -3.41
CA ASN A 170 4.75 5.95 -2.56
C ASN A 170 3.95 4.82 -1.89
N LEU A 171 3.76 3.68 -2.58
CA LEU A 171 3.18 2.48 -1.99
C LEU A 171 4.02 1.96 -0.81
N ILE A 172 5.34 1.85 -0.99
CA ILE A 172 6.24 1.30 0.02
C ILE A 172 6.39 2.24 1.21
N GLU A 173 6.50 3.54 0.97
CA GLU A 173 6.76 4.53 2.01
C GLU A 173 5.54 4.75 2.91
N THR A 174 4.37 4.97 2.33
CA THR A 174 3.21 5.39 3.12
C THR A 174 1.88 4.75 2.69
N GLY A 175 1.88 3.78 1.78
CA GLY A 175 0.64 3.23 1.22
C GLY A 175 -0.17 4.29 0.50
N PHE A 176 0.48 5.05 -0.37
CA PHE A 176 -0.13 6.16 -1.12
C PHE A 176 -0.57 7.34 -0.24
N GLY A 177 0.23 7.67 0.78
CA GLY A 177 -0.05 8.80 1.68
C GLY A 177 -1.03 8.47 2.82
N ARG A 178 -1.42 7.19 3.01
CA ARG A 178 -2.25 6.78 4.15
C ARG A 178 -1.60 7.03 5.49
N ILE A 179 -0.29 6.79 5.60
CA ILE A 179 0.44 6.93 6.85
C ILE A 179 0.82 8.41 7.05
N ALA A 180 0.11 9.07 7.95
CA ALA A 180 0.50 10.37 8.46
C ALA A 180 1.32 10.20 9.74
N GLY A 181 2.63 10.35 9.61
CA GLY A 181 3.61 10.16 10.70
C GLY A 181 5.00 10.54 10.24
N VAL A 182 5.91 10.62 11.20
CA VAL A 182 7.33 10.97 10.94
C VAL A 182 8.20 9.74 11.24
N SER A 183 9.23 9.47 10.42
CA SER A 183 10.10 8.30 10.57
C SER A 183 11.05 8.39 11.78
N THR A 184 11.60 7.27 12.27
CA THR A 184 12.68 7.30 13.28
C THR A 184 13.88 8.13 12.85
N ALA A 185 14.05 8.28 11.53
CA ALA A 185 15.09 9.14 10.96
C ALA A 185 14.63 10.59 10.73
N GLY A 186 13.36 10.92 11.05
CA GLY A 186 12.81 12.25 10.83
C GLY A 186 12.23 12.47 9.42
N ALA A 187 12.04 11.42 8.62
CA ALA A 187 11.42 11.53 7.30
C ALA A 187 9.92 11.80 7.42
N GLN A 188 9.36 12.61 6.51
CA GLN A 188 8.02 13.16 6.56
C GLN A 188 7.32 13.08 5.21
N GLY A 189 6.00 13.23 5.24
CA GLY A 189 5.16 13.33 4.06
C GLY A 189 4.95 12.01 3.30
N PRO A 190 4.14 12.05 2.25
CA PRO A 190 3.75 10.86 1.50
C PRO A 190 4.92 10.08 0.89
N MET A 191 5.99 10.77 0.54
CA MET A 191 7.20 10.19 -0.07
C MET A 191 8.36 10.04 0.93
N GLN A 192 8.13 10.29 2.22
CA GLN A 192 9.07 10.11 3.34
C GLN A 192 10.44 10.80 3.13
N PHE A 193 10.42 12.06 2.76
CA PHE A 193 11.64 12.86 2.68
C PHE A 193 12.14 13.33 4.06
N LEU A 194 13.45 13.34 4.21
CA LEU A 194 14.06 14.17 5.26
C LEU A 194 13.84 15.66 4.91
N PRO A 195 13.54 16.54 5.88
CA PRO A 195 13.32 17.97 5.61
C PRO A 195 14.46 18.63 4.84
N SER A 196 15.71 18.27 5.15
CA SER A 196 16.88 18.79 4.44
C SER A 196 16.95 18.32 2.98
N THR A 197 16.55 17.08 2.71
CA THR A 197 16.51 16.54 1.35
C THR A 197 15.35 17.20 0.58
N PHE A 198 14.18 17.34 1.20
CA PHE A 198 13.08 18.05 0.57
C PHE A 198 13.44 19.49 0.23
N ALA A 199 14.10 20.21 1.15
CA ALA A 199 14.56 21.58 0.89
C ALA A 199 15.53 21.70 -0.31
N ALA A 200 16.24 20.63 -0.65
CA ALA A 200 17.17 20.61 -1.79
C ALA A 200 16.51 20.26 -3.13
N TYR A 201 15.43 19.48 -3.12
CA TYR A 201 14.80 18.92 -4.33
C TYR A 201 13.32 19.25 -4.48
N GLY A 202 12.67 19.63 -3.38
CA GLY A 202 11.24 19.96 -3.32
C GLY A 202 10.96 21.44 -3.44
N GLU A 203 9.72 21.75 -3.73
CA GLU A 203 9.09 23.06 -3.67
C GLU A 203 7.74 22.89 -2.98
N GLY A 204 7.28 23.91 -2.25
CA GLY A 204 6.00 23.86 -1.57
C GLY A 204 6.04 23.14 -0.22
N ASP A 205 5.10 22.23 0.00
CA ASP A 205 4.90 21.54 1.29
C ASP A 205 5.29 20.06 1.22
N ILE A 206 6.22 19.65 2.08
CA ILE A 206 6.66 18.24 2.22
C ILE A 206 5.51 17.28 2.55
N LEU A 207 4.41 17.78 3.14
CA LEU A 207 3.22 17.00 3.46
C LEU A 207 2.22 16.94 2.30
N SER A 208 2.36 17.79 1.29
CA SER A 208 1.55 17.75 0.08
C SER A 208 1.89 16.53 -0.78
N PRO A 209 0.91 15.69 -1.17
CA PRO A 209 1.15 14.59 -2.09
C PRO A 209 1.76 15.03 -3.41
N HIS A 210 1.22 16.09 -4.03
CA HIS A 210 1.75 16.66 -5.26
C HIS A 210 3.22 17.07 -5.12
N ASP A 211 3.53 17.94 -4.14
CA ASP A 211 4.87 18.53 -4.02
C ASP A 211 5.92 17.46 -3.65
N SER A 212 5.55 16.50 -2.79
CA SER A 212 6.42 15.38 -2.44
C SER A 212 6.69 14.44 -3.63
N ILE A 213 5.69 14.15 -4.47
CA ILE A 213 5.86 13.32 -5.67
C ILE A 213 6.75 14.05 -6.68
N MET A 214 6.54 15.34 -6.90
CA MET A 214 7.40 16.16 -7.76
C MET A 214 8.85 16.18 -7.26
N ALA A 215 9.04 16.31 -5.95
CA ALA A 215 10.36 16.25 -5.32
C ALA A 215 11.05 14.88 -5.54
N ALA A 216 10.29 13.78 -5.44
CA ALA A 216 10.81 12.43 -5.67
C ALA A 216 11.29 12.23 -7.11
N GLY A 217 10.53 12.70 -8.10
CA GLY A 217 10.95 12.71 -9.49
C GLY A 217 12.27 13.46 -9.70
N ARG A 218 12.37 14.69 -9.18
CA ARG A 218 13.61 15.51 -9.28
C ARG A 218 14.79 14.83 -8.56
N TYR A 219 14.57 14.31 -7.36
CA TYR A 219 15.60 13.61 -6.61
C TYR A 219 16.19 12.43 -7.39
N LEU A 220 15.34 11.56 -7.91
CA LEU A 220 15.75 10.38 -8.67
C LEU A 220 16.46 10.77 -9.97
N ALA A 221 15.96 11.76 -10.70
CA ALA A 221 16.57 12.24 -11.94
C ALA A 221 17.99 12.78 -11.69
N VAL A 222 18.17 13.64 -10.68
CA VAL A 222 19.49 14.22 -10.30
C VAL A 222 20.44 13.14 -9.80
N ASN A 223 19.95 12.07 -9.17
CA ASN A 223 20.76 10.93 -8.74
C ASN A 223 21.01 9.88 -9.85
N GLY A 224 20.72 10.21 -11.10
CA GLY A 224 21.12 9.42 -12.26
C GLY A 224 20.19 8.31 -12.66
N PHE A 225 18.90 8.39 -12.33
CA PHE A 225 17.89 7.36 -12.63
C PHE A 225 17.88 6.90 -14.09
N ALA A 226 18.13 7.80 -15.04
CA ALA A 226 18.13 7.47 -16.46
C ALA A 226 19.35 6.63 -16.89
N SER A 227 20.48 6.71 -16.18
CA SER A 227 21.71 5.99 -16.48
C SER A 227 21.94 4.77 -15.59
N ASP A 228 21.56 4.88 -14.32
CA ASP A 228 21.67 3.81 -13.31
C ASP A 228 20.51 3.93 -12.32
N ARG A 229 19.39 3.33 -12.71
CA ARG A 229 18.16 3.34 -11.94
C ARG A 229 18.34 2.76 -10.55
N ASP A 230 19.02 1.63 -10.45
CA ASP A 230 19.17 0.91 -9.19
C ASP A 230 20.02 1.70 -8.21
N HIS A 231 21.05 2.40 -8.70
CA HIS A 231 21.83 3.32 -7.89
C HIS A 231 20.97 4.50 -7.39
N ALA A 232 20.13 5.09 -8.24
CA ALA A 232 19.25 6.19 -7.84
C ALA A 232 18.24 5.74 -6.77
N LEU A 233 17.66 4.54 -6.90
CA LEU A 233 16.79 3.94 -5.90
C LEU A 233 17.53 3.62 -4.60
N TYR A 234 18.77 3.13 -4.69
CA TYR A 234 19.63 2.90 -3.52
C TYR A 234 19.97 4.20 -2.79
N ARG A 235 20.12 5.31 -3.50
CA ARG A 235 20.27 6.64 -2.91
C ARG A 235 19.02 7.13 -2.18
N TYR A 236 17.84 6.70 -2.62
CA TYR A 236 16.57 7.02 -1.97
C TYR A 236 16.44 6.31 -0.61
N ASN A 237 16.74 5.01 -0.60
CA ASN A 237 16.78 4.20 0.62
C ASN A 237 17.96 3.23 0.53
N ASN A 238 18.93 3.38 1.42
CA ASN A 238 20.21 2.66 1.42
C ASN A 238 20.05 1.14 1.68
N SER A 239 19.29 0.45 0.81
CA SER A 239 18.98 -0.98 0.91
C SER A 239 18.76 -1.59 -0.47
N ASN A 240 19.48 -2.68 -0.77
CA ASN A 240 19.26 -3.45 -1.99
C ASN A 240 17.88 -4.13 -2.01
N GLN A 241 17.37 -4.52 -0.85
CA GLN A 241 16.02 -5.07 -0.73
C GLN A 241 14.95 -4.04 -1.10
N TYR A 242 15.15 -2.78 -0.72
CA TYR A 242 14.28 -1.69 -1.14
C TYR A 242 14.30 -1.51 -2.66
N VAL A 243 15.49 -1.47 -3.25
CA VAL A 243 15.67 -1.35 -4.71
C VAL A 243 14.92 -2.45 -5.44
N GLN A 244 15.08 -3.71 -5.01
CA GLN A 244 14.39 -4.83 -5.61
C GLN A 244 12.87 -4.72 -5.45
N ALA A 245 12.37 -4.41 -4.26
CA ALA A 245 10.93 -4.27 -4.02
C ALA A 245 10.30 -3.14 -4.85
N VAL A 246 11.00 -2.01 -5.03
CA VAL A 246 10.54 -0.92 -5.91
C VAL A 246 10.51 -1.38 -7.37
N ASN A 247 11.55 -2.07 -7.83
CA ASN A 247 11.61 -2.62 -9.19
C ASN A 247 10.46 -3.59 -9.46
N ASP A 248 10.18 -4.50 -8.52
CA ASP A 248 9.12 -5.49 -8.66
C ASP A 248 7.73 -4.85 -8.75
N TYR A 249 7.39 -3.92 -7.83
CA TYR A 249 6.11 -3.22 -7.91
C TYR A 249 6.01 -2.32 -9.15
N ALA A 250 7.10 -1.68 -9.55
CA ALA A 250 7.12 -0.89 -10.78
C ALA A 250 6.94 -1.76 -12.02
N ALA A 251 7.49 -2.97 -12.04
CA ALA A 251 7.30 -3.95 -13.12
C ALA A 251 5.84 -4.39 -13.22
N VAL A 252 5.21 -4.73 -12.08
CA VAL A 252 3.76 -5.06 -12.07
C VAL A 252 2.93 -3.91 -12.63
N LEU A 253 3.17 -2.67 -12.17
CA LEU A 253 2.43 -1.49 -12.65
C LEU A 253 2.68 -1.16 -14.12
N ALA A 254 3.85 -1.52 -14.65
CA ALA A 254 4.18 -1.35 -16.07
C ALA A 254 3.50 -2.42 -16.94
N ALA A 255 3.48 -3.68 -16.49
CA ALA A 255 2.85 -4.79 -17.17
C ALA A 255 1.31 -4.69 -17.13
N ASP A 256 0.78 -4.26 -15.99
CA ASP A 256 -0.66 -4.13 -15.74
C ASP A 256 -0.99 -2.85 -14.95
N PRO A 257 -1.24 -1.73 -15.63
CA PRO A 257 -1.63 -0.49 -14.95
C PRO A 257 -2.91 -0.60 -14.09
N ALA A 258 -3.78 -1.59 -14.34
CA ALA A 258 -4.96 -1.83 -13.52
C ALA A 258 -4.61 -2.30 -12.10
N ALA A 259 -3.43 -2.89 -11.88
CA ALA A 259 -2.94 -3.28 -10.57
C ALA A 259 -2.85 -2.09 -9.59
N PHE A 260 -2.64 -0.86 -10.09
CA PHE A 260 -2.64 0.34 -9.26
C PHE A 260 -3.94 0.51 -8.45
N ALA A 261 -5.09 0.26 -9.08
CA ALA A 261 -6.38 0.34 -8.40
C ALA A 261 -6.53 -0.70 -7.28
N GLY A 262 -5.94 -1.88 -7.44
CA GLY A 262 -5.84 -2.91 -6.41
C GLY A 262 -4.96 -2.46 -5.25
N TYR A 263 -3.73 -2.04 -5.53
CA TYR A 263 -2.78 -1.55 -4.52
C TYR A 263 -3.31 -0.32 -3.76
N HIS A 264 -4.01 0.57 -4.47
CA HIS A 264 -4.65 1.74 -3.86
C HIS A 264 -5.73 1.38 -2.84
N ARG A 265 -6.22 0.14 -2.79
CA ARG A 265 -7.18 -0.37 -1.80
C ARG A 265 -6.54 -1.17 -0.66
N TRP A 266 -5.20 -1.38 -0.69
CA TRP A 266 -4.49 -2.12 0.34
C TRP A 266 -4.53 -1.41 1.68
N ASP A 267 -4.60 -2.19 2.76
CA ASP A 267 -4.55 -1.69 4.13
C ASP A 267 -3.10 -1.42 4.58
N VAL A 268 -2.95 -0.70 5.69
CA VAL A 268 -1.65 -0.50 6.34
C VAL A 268 -1.40 -1.64 7.31
N TYR A 269 -0.33 -2.40 7.07
CA TYR A 269 0.14 -3.45 7.98
C TYR A 269 1.37 -2.99 8.75
N TYR A 270 1.34 -3.21 10.06
CA TYR A 270 2.47 -2.93 10.94
C TYR A 270 3.06 -4.22 11.49
N ASN A 271 4.39 -4.41 11.37
CA ASN A 271 5.09 -5.59 11.84
C ASN A 271 5.32 -5.51 13.34
N THR A 272 4.80 -6.47 14.09
CA THR A 272 4.89 -6.54 15.56
C THR A 272 5.48 -7.88 16.02
N THR A 273 5.88 -7.97 17.29
CA THR A 273 6.30 -9.23 17.91
C THR A 273 5.19 -10.28 17.94
N ALA A 274 3.93 -9.87 17.87
CA ALA A 274 2.78 -10.76 17.72
C ALA A 274 2.44 -11.08 16.26
N GLY A 275 3.28 -10.70 15.28
CA GLY A 275 3.04 -10.78 13.84
C GLY A 275 2.44 -9.48 13.29
N ASP A 276 1.92 -9.52 12.06
CA ASP A 276 1.34 -8.36 11.42
C ASP A 276 0.03 -7.91 12.08
N VAL A 277 -0.10 -6.61 12.29
CA VAL A 277 -1.32 -5.95 12.75
C VAL A 277 -1.79 -4.98 11.67
N VAL A 278 -3.06 -5.05 11.30
CA VAL A 278 -3.69 -4.07 10.40
C VAL A 278 -4.01 -2.81 11.20
N LEU A 279 -3.57 -1.67 10.69
CA LEU A 279 -3.95 -0.35 11.20
C LEU A 279 -4.99 0.23 10.24
N PRO A 280 -6.30 0.22 10.60
CA PRO A 280 -7.36 0.66 9.71
C PRO A 280 -7.37 2.18 9.53
N ILE A 281 -8.02 2.66 8.47
CA ILE A 281 -8.35 4.09 8.32
C ILE A 281 -9.10 4.54 9.58
N GLY A 282 -8.67 5.67 10.14
CA GLY A 282 -9.15 6.19 11.41
C GLY A 282 -8.30 5.79 12.63
N TYR A 283 -7.33 4.86 12.47
CA TYR A 283 -6.33 4.66 13.52
C TYR A 283 -5.62 5.99 13.81
N SER A 284 -5.53 6.35 15.09
CA SER A 284 -4.85 7.57 15.52
C SER A 284 -4.28 7.35 16.93
N ALA A 285 -2.99 7.56 17.09
CA ALA A 285 -2.30 7.42 18.35
C ALA A 285 -1.44 8.65 18.62
N THR A 286 -1.55 9.19 19.84
CA THR A 286 -0.73 10.31 20.33
C THR A 286 0.43 9.84 21.23
N ALA A 287 0.45 8.55 21.58
CA ALA A 287 1.51 7.86 22.30
C ALA A 287 1.59 6.41 21.80
N PRO A 288 2.74 5.71 21.95
CA PRO A 288 2.85 4.31 21.58
C PRO A 288 1.83 3.46 22.33
N ILE A 289 1.08 2.60 21.60
CA ILE A 289 0.08 1.69 22.18
C ILE A 289 0.70 0.30 22.27
N ARG A 290 0.62 -0.38 23.40
CA ARG A 290 1.11 -1.77 23.50
C ARG A 290 0.30 -2.66 22.57
N VAL A 291 0.98 -3.51 21.81
CA VAL A 291 0.34 -4.43 20.86
C VAL A 291 -0.70 -5.32 21.54
N ALA A 292 -0.39 -5.83 22.74
CA ALA A 292 -1.31 -6.66 23.52
C ALA A 292 -2.61 -5.93 23.87
N ASP A 293 -2.52 -4.65 24.27
CA ASP A 293 -3.68 -3.84 24.64
C ASP A 293 -4.55 -3.53 23.43
N TYR A 294 -3.93 -3.23 22.29
CA TYR A 294 -4.65 -3.01 21.03
C TYR A 294 -5.39 -4.28 20.59
N LEU A 295 -4.72 -5.44 20.59
CA LEU A 295 -5.31 -6.70 20.12
C LEU A 295 -6.42 -7.22 21.07
N ALA A 296 -6.44 -6.82 22.33
CA ALA A 296 -7.52 -7.15 23.26
C ALA A 296 -8.86 -6.52 22.85
N THR A 297 -8.82 -5.37 22.13
CA THR A 297 -10.01 -4.66 21.65
C THR A 297 -10.21 -4.78 20.13
N HIS A 298 -9.20 -5.23 19.39
CA HIS A 298 -9.20 -5.40 17.94
C HIS A 298 -8.68 -6.82 17.60
N PRO A 299 -9.50 -7.87 17.85
CA PRO A 299 -9.09 -9.24 17.56
C PRO A 299 -8.86 -9.41 16.03
N ARG A 300 -7.94 -10.33 15.69
CA ARG A 300 -7.56 -10.63 14.29
C ARG A 300 -8.61 -11.47 13.57
#